data_5a1c5fe0d87cfc58011692b78e96fd46
#
_entry.id   5a1c5fe0d87cfc58011692b78e96fd46
#
_cell.length_a   1.000
_cell.length_b   1.000
_cell.length_c   1.000
_cell.angle_alpha   90.00
_cell.angle_beta   90.00
_cell.angle_gamma   90.00
#
_symmetry.space_group_name_H-M   'P 1'
#
loop_
_entity.id
_entity.type
_entity.pdbx_description
1 polymer ?
#
loop_
_entity_poly.entity_id
_entity_poly.type
_entity_poly.pdbx_seq_one_letter_code
_entity_poly.pdbx_strand_id
1 'polypeptide(L)'
;DSDLVGVCQELAAMGKRVIVAGLDQDYLGQPFEPIPQIMAIAEYVTKLHAICVVCGSPANHSQRLVSGGPRVLLGAIESYEPRCRDCFDLSLSAATNPVDQQDKSSESIPTKAEKDKRAAKLQSEKAS
;
A
#
# COMPACT_ATOMS: atom_id res chain seq x y z
N ASP A 1 -14.77 -0.55 -8.55
CA ASP A 1 -15.69 -0.18 -9.64
C ASP A 1 -14.98 0.79 -10.58
N SER A 2 -14.75 0.34 -11.83
CA SER A 2 -14.14 1.17 -12.88
C SER A 2 -14.98 2.41 -13.25
N ASP A 3 -16.23 2.41 -12.85
CA ASP A 3 -17.19 3.48 -13.09
C ASP A 3 -16.95 4.72 -12.22
N LEU A 4 -16.37 4.56 -11.03
CA LEU A 4 -16.13 5.67 -10.11
C LEU A 4 -15.22 6.74 -10.70
N VAL A 5 -14.22 6.37 -11.48
CA VAL A 5 -13.30 7.30 -12.13
C VAL A 5 -14.06 8.17 -13.16
N GLY A 6 -14.90 7.54 -13.98
CA GLY A 6 -15.75 8.23 -14.96
C GLY A 6 -16.70 9.21 -14.30
N VAL A 7 -17.39 8.76 -13.26
CA VAL A 7 -18.32 9.62 -12.50
C VAL A 7 -17.61 10.83 -11.89
N CYS A 8 -16.41 10.66 -11.32
CA CYS A 8 -15.64 11.78 -10.78
C CYS A 8 -15.27 12.80 -11.87
N GLN A 9 -14.86 12.34 -13.05
CA GLN A 9 -14.54 13.22 -14.17
C GLN A 9 -15.77 13.97 -14.69
N GLU A 10 -16.90 13.28 -14.84
CA GLU A 10 -18.16 13.92 -15.28
C GLU A 10 -18.61 15.00 -14.30
N LEU A 11 -18.61 14.70 -13.00
CA LEU A 11 -18.99 15.69 -11.99
C LEU A 11 -18.06 16.90 -11.98
N ALA A 12 -16.76 16.68 -12.09
CA ALA A 12 -15.78 17.75 -12.17
C ALA A 12 -15.97 18.60 -13.44
N ALA A 13 -16.23 17.97 -14.59
CA ALA A 13 -16.53 18.67 -15.84
C ALA A 13 -17.81 19.52 -15.75
N MET A 14 -18.77 19.12 -14.93
CA MET A 14 -19.98 19.89 -14.61
C MET A 14 -19.73 21.04 -13.62
N GLY A 15 -18.49 21.31 -13.23
CA GLY A 15 -18.12 22.32 -12.26
C GLY A 15 -18.46 21.97 -10.81
N LYS A 16 -18.67 20.69 -10.50
CA LYS A 16 -18.91 20.22 -9.13
C LYS A 16 -17.58 20.03 -8.39
N ARG A 17 -17.58 20.34 -7.09
CA ARG A 17 -16.47 19.97 -6.22
C ARG A 17 -16.59 18.50 -5.83
N VAL A 18 -15.61 17.70 -6.23
CA VAL A 18 -15.53 16.27 -5.93
C VAL A 18 -14.44 16.03 -4.90
N ILE A 19 -14.78 15.36 -3.80
CA ILE A 19 -13.83 14.98 -2.75
C ILE A 19 -13.93 13.47 -2.59
N VAL A 20 -12.78 12.79 -2.73
CA VAL A 20 -12.67 11.35 -2.58
C VAL A 20 -11.68 11.05 -1.46
N ALA A 21 -12.02 10.12 -0.60
CA ALA A 21 -11.13 9.55 0.40
C ALA A 21 -11.13 8.02 0.27
N GLY A 22 -9.97 7.42 0.40
CA GLY A 22 -9.83 5.98 0.28
C GLY A 22 -8.43 5.48 0.61
N LEU A 23 -8.30 4.17 0.70
CA LEU A 23 -7.02 3.50 0.86
C LEU A 23 -6.32 3.38 -0.51
N ASP A 24 -5.06 3.78 -0.57
CA ASP A 24 -4.25 3.73 -1.79
C ASP A 24 -3.49 2.41 -1.94
N GLN A 25 -3.32 1.67 -0.85
CA GLN A 25 -2.65 0.37 -0.80
C GLN A 25 -3.47 -0.66 -0.04
N ASP A 26 -3.35 -1.91 -0.45
CA ASP A 26 -3.87 -3.04 0.33
C ASP A 26 -2.85 -3.50 1.41
N TYR A 27 -3.22 -4.53 2.17
CA TYR A 27 -2.38 -5.09 3.23
C TYR A 27 -1.09 -5.78 2.72
N LEU A 28 -0.98 -6.02 1.42
CA LEU A 28 0.23 -6.50 0.77
C LEU A 28 1.12 -5.36 0.25
N GLY A 29 0.71 -4.11 0.47
CA GLY A 29 1.40 -2.93 -0.04
C GLY A 29 1.22 -2.72 -1.55
N GLN A 30 0.23 -3.37 -2.16
CA GLN A 30 -0.08 -3.23 -3.56
C GLN A 30 -1.08 -2.09 -3.79
N PRO A 31 -1.03 -1.40 -4.94
CA PRO A 31 -2.03 -0.40 -5.29
C PRO A 31 -3.45 -0.95 -5.17
N PHE A 32 -4.34 -0.18 -4.56
CA PHE A 32 -5.71 -0.57 -4.30
C PHE A 32 -6.67 0.23 -5.16
N GLU A 33 -7.13 -0.39 -6.24
CA GLU A 33 -7.99 0.26 -7.22
C GLU A 33 -9.40 0.54 -6.66
N PRO A 34 -10.05 1.64 -7.07
CA PRO A 34 -9.67 2.58 -8.13
C PRO A 34 -8.88 3.81 -7.65
N ILE A 35 -8.36 3.83 -6.44
CA ILE A 35 -7.72 5.02 -5.85
C ILE A 35 -6.52 5.52 -6.67
N PRO A 36 -5.60 4.67 -7.19
CA PRO A 36 -4.51 5.15 -8.04
C PRO A 36 -4.97 5.91 -9.28
N GLN A 37 -6.05 5.47 -9.92
CA GLN A 37 -6.61 6.14 -11.08
C GLN A 37 -7.26 7.48 -10.70
N ILE A 38 -7.93 7.54 -9.55
CA ILE A 38 -8.51 8.78 -9.03
C ILE A 38 -7.41 9.77 -8.67
N MET A 39 -6.32 9.31 -8.06
CA MET A 39 -5.16 10.17 -7.77
C MET A 39 -4.53 10.74 -9.04
N ALA A 40 -4.52 9.97 -10.14
CA ALA A 40 -3.99 10.42 -11.42
C ALA A 40 -4.80 11.54 -12.08
N ILE A 41 -6.11 11.58 -11.89
CA ILE A 41 -7.00 12.59 -12.47
C ILE A 41 -7.30 13.76 -11.53
N ALA A 42 -6.92 13.67 -10.26
CA ALA A 42 -7.19 14.70 -9.27
C ALA A 42 -6.24 15.90 -9.43
N GLU A 43 -6.77 17.12 -9.29
CA GLU A 43 -5.96 18.34 -9.25
C GLU A 43 -5.19 18.48 -7.93
N TYR A 44 -5.74 17.95 -6.85
CA TYR A 44 -5.13 18.00 -5.51
C TYR A 44 -5.13 16.62 -4.88
N VAL A 45 -3.97 16.17 -4.44
CA VAL A 45 -3.80 14.89 -3.74
C VAL A 45 -3.10 15.13 -2.41
N THR A 46 -3.70 14.68 -1.34
CA THR A 46 -3.07 14.68 -0.01
C THR A 46 -2.92 13.24 0.47
N LYS A 47 -1.69 12.78 0.59
CA LYS A 47 -1.40 11.45 1.13
C LYS A 47 -1.17 11.56 2.63
N LEU A 48 -2.11 11.05 3.43
CA LEU A 48 -2.02 11.03 4.88
C LEU A 48 -1.19 9.84 5.35
N HIS A 49 -0.47 10.00 6.46
CA HIS A 49 0.32 8.97 7.09
C HIS A 49 -0.12 8.75 8.54
N ALA A 50 -0.10 7.50 8.97
CA ALA A 50 -0.20 7.14 10.37
C ALA A 50 1.21 7.19 11.02
N ILE A 51 1.30 6.80 12.28
CA ILE A 51 2.55 6.63 13.00
C ILE A 51 2.87 5.14 13.10
N CYS A 52 4.06 4.75 12.68
CA CYS A 52 4.52 3.37 12.78
C CYS A 52 4.57 2.92 14.24
N VAL A 53 3.86 1.85 14.57
CA VAL A 53 3.82 1.32 15.95
C VAL A 53 5.16 0.71 16.41
N VAL A 54 6.05 0.40 15.46
CA VAL A 54 7.36 -0.21 15.77
C VAL A 54 8.45 0.83 16.02
N CYS A 55 8.54 1.87 15.19
CA CYS A 55 9.65 2.82 15.24
C CYS A 55 9.23 4.29 15.35
N GLY A 56 7.94 4.61 15.33
CA GLY A 56 7.43 5.98 15.43
C GLY A 56 7.57 6.83 14.17
N SER A 57 8.10 6.29 13.06
CA SER A 57 8.20 6.99 11.78
C SER A 57 6.85 7.11 11.08
N PRO A 58 6.68 8.03 10.11
CA PRO A 58 5.47 8.09 9.29
C PRO A 58 5.21 6.74 8.61
N ALA A 59 3.98 6.24 8.71
CA ALA A 59 3.58 4.92 8.24
C ALA A 59 2.51 5.02 7.16
N ASN A 60 2.68 4.28 6.08
CA ASN A 60 1.72 4.19 4.98
C ASN A 60 1.35 2.74 4.60
N HIS A 61 1.81 1.76 5.38
CA HIS A 61 1.46 0.36 5.19
C HIS A 61 0.51 -0.11 6.30
N SER A 62 -0.46 -0.93 5.92
CA SER A 62 -1.34 -1.63 6.85
C SER A 62 -0.85 -3.06 7.02
N GLN A 63 -0.11 -3.32 8.09
CA GLN A 63 0.37 -4.66 8.42
C GLN A 63 -0.81 -5.51 8.91
N ARG A 64 -1.11 -6.59 8.22
CA ARG A 64 -2.13 -7.54 8.67
C ARG A 64 -1.56 -8.47 9.72
N LEU A 65 -2.29 -8.64 10.82
CA LEU A 65 -1.89 -9.43 11.98
C LEU A 65 -2.62 -10.77 12.08
N VAL A 66 -3.77 -10.91 11.41
CA VAL A 66 -4.62 -12.10 11.49
C VAL A 66 -4.45 -12.99 10.26
N SER A 67 -4.47 -14.30 10.47
CA SER A 67 -4.39 -15.31 9.41
C SER A 67 -5.77 -15.56 8.78
N GLY A 68 -5.81 -15.67 7.46
CA GLY A 68 -7.02 -15.99 6.70
C GLY A 68 -8.01 -14.83 6.56
N GLY A 69 -9.08 -15.08 5.81
CA GLY A 69 -10.13 -14.12 5.54
C GLY A 69 -9.99 -13.41 4.19
N PRO A 70 -11.02 -12.64 3.79
CA PRO A 70 -11.07 -11.97 2.50
C PRO A 70 -9.99 -10.88 2.38
N ARG A 71 -9.67 -10.48 1.14
CA ARG A 71 -8.73 -9.39 0.83
C ARG A 71 -9.13 -8.08 1.53
N VAL A 72 -10.41 -7.82 1.62
CA VAL A 72 -10.98 -6.69 2.34
C VAL A 72 -11.64 -7.20 3.62
N LEU A 73 -10.99 -6.98 4.76
CA LEU A 73 -11.56 -7.24 6.08
C LEU A 73 -11.93 -5.91 6.72
N LEU A 74 -13.22 -5.64 6.84
CA LEU A 74 -13.73 -4.39 7.39
C LEU A 74 -13.73 -4.40 8.92
N GLY A 75 -13.28 -3.30 9.52
CA GLY A 75 -13.69 -2.92 10.87
C GLY A 75 -12.90 -3.49 12.03
N ALA A 76 -11.74 -4.11 11.82
CA ALA A 76 -10.99 -4.64 12.95
C ALA A 76 -9.67 -3.88 13.18
N ILE A 77 -9.67 -2.91 14.09
CA ILE A 77 -8.45 -2.28 14.63
C ILE A 77 -7.46 -3.35 15.15
N GLU A 78 -7.97 -4.48 15.63
CA GLU A 78 -7.18 -5.62 16.11
C GLU A 78 -6.53 -6.45 15.00
N SER A 79 -6.95 -6.28 13.74
CA SER A 79 -6.48 -7.07 12.61
C SER A 79 -5.37 -6.40 11.80
N TYR A 80 -5.15 -5.11 11.99
CA TYR A 80 -4.17 -4.33 11.27
C TYR A 80 -3.42 -3.37 12.20
N GLU A 81 -2.17 -3.11 11.88
CA GLU A 81 -1.40 -2.05 12.51
C GLU A 81 -0.64 -1.21 11.47
N PRO A 82 -0.46 0.10 11.71
CA PRO A 82 0.31 0.93 10.80
C PRO A 82 1.80 0.66 10.95
N ARG A 83 2.49 0.43 9.82
CA ARG A 83 3.95 0.29 9.74
C ARG A 83 4.53 1.15 8.64
N CYS A 84 5.74 1.67 8.88
CA CYS A 84 6.51 2.32 7.85
C CYS A 84 7.11 1.30 6.88
N ARG A 85 7.68 1.75 5.77
CA ARG A 85 8.29 0.89 4.75
C ARG A 85 9.36 -0.06 5.28
N ASP A 86 10.15 0.39 6.26
CA ASP A 86 11.24 -0.42 6.82
C ASP A 86 10.76 -1.46 7.83
N CYS A 87 9.67 -1.18 8.54
CA CYS A 87 9.08 -2.09 9.53
C CYS A 87 7.99 -3.00 8.95
N PHE A 88 7.54 -2.75 7.72
CA PHE A 88 6.54 -3.58 7.05
C PHE A 88 7.11 -4.93 6.68
N ASP A 89 6.42 -6.00 7.09
CA ASP A 89 6.79 -7.39 6.81
C ASP A 89 5.80 -8.02 5.83
N LEU A 90 6.22 -8.09 4.56
CA LEU A 90 5.41 -8.68 3.50
C LEU A 90 5.15 -10.18 3.73
N SER A 91 6.12 -10.89 4.30
CA SER A 91 5.99 -12.33 4.54
C SER A 91 4.91 -12.64 5.57
N LEU A 92 4.80 -11.82 6.61
CA LEU A 92 3.75 -11.91 7.61
C LEU A 92 2.38 -11.62 7.01
N SER A 93 2.25 -10.60 6.19
CA SER A 93 1.01 -10.25 5.50
C SER A 93 0.59 -11.33 4.48
N ALA A 94 1.54 -11.89 3.73
CA ALA A 94 1.29 -12.93 2.72
C ALA A 94 0.92 -14.29 3.34
N ALA A 95 1.52 -14.65 4.47
CA ALA A 95 1.22 -15.90 5.19
C ALA A 95 -0.24 -15.99 5.67
N THR A 96 -0.95 -14.86 5.70
CA THR A 96 -2.35 -14.80 6.12
C THR A 96 -3.36 -15.21 5.05
N ASN A 97 -2.93 -15.45 3.78
CA ASN A 97 -3.84 -15.84 2.69
C ASN A 97 -3.23 -16.94 1.78
N PRO A 98 -3.63 -18.20 1.94
CA PRO A 98 -3.18 -19.27 1.03
C PRO A 98 -3.86 -19.23 -0.36
N VAL A 99 -4.87 -18.40 -0.58
CA VAL A 99 -5.69 -18.40 -1.81
C VAL A 99 -5.14 -17.46 -2.90
N ASP A 100 -4.31 -16.48 -2.57
CA ASP A 100 -3.80 -15.48 -3.52
C ASP A 100 -2.50 -15.89 -4.25
N GLN A 101 -2.15 -17.19 -4.27
CA GLN A 101 -0.91 -17.66 -4.92
C GLN A 101 -1.02 -17.79 -6.45
N GLN A 102 -2.15 -17.48 -7.06
CA GLN A 102 -2.36 -17.72 -8.50
C GLN A 102 -2.17 -16.51 -9.42
N ASP A 103 -1.97 -15.30 -8.89
CA ASP A 103 -1.68 -14.11 -9.70
C ASP A 103 -0.29 -13.52 -9.43
N LYS A 104 0.75 -14.36 -9.57
CA LYS A 104 2.14 -13.89 -9.54
C LYS A 104 2.65 -13.58 -10.94
N SER A 105 2.38 -12.38 -11.42
CA SER A 105 3.22 -11.71 -12.41
C SER A 105 3.40 -10.24 -12.00
N SER A 106 4.11 -9.99 -10.92
CA SER A 106 4.70 -8.67 -10.63
C SER A 106 5.81 -8.82 -9.59
N GLU A 107 6.92 -8.20 -9.85
CA GLU A 107 8.18 -8.22 -9.10
C GLU A 107 7.99 -8.07 -7.59
N SER A 108 8.60 -8.99 -6.85
CA SER A 108 8.61 -8.98 -5.39
C SER A 108 9.37 -7.75 -4.85
N ILE A 109 8.73 -7.00 -3.96
CA ILE A 109 9.39 -5.93 -3.22
C ILE A 109 10.48 -6.55 -2.34
N PRO A 110 11.75 -6.09 -2.45
CA PRO A 110 12.85 -6.68 -1.70
C PRO A 110 12.70 -6.50 -0.19
N THR A 111 12.99 -7.53 0.55
CA THR A 111 12.99 -7.53 2.03
C THR A 111 14.09 -6.60 2.58
N LYS A 112 13.99 -6.25 3.87
CA LYS A 112 15.01 -5.42 4.55
C LYS A 112 16.41 -6.01 4.39
N ALA A 113 16.56 -7.32 4.56
CA ALA A 113 17.84 -8.02 4.40
C ALA A 113 18.41 -7.91 2.97
N GLU A 114 17.56 -7.93 1.96
CA GLU A 114 17.96 -7.74 0.56
C GLU A 114 18.34 -6.30 0.25
N LYS A 115 17.63 -5.33 0.86
CA LYS A 115 17.98 -3.89 0.74
C LYS A 115 19.32 -3.60 1.38
N ASP A 116 19.61 -4.17 2.54
CA ASP A 116 20.88 -4.01 3.24
C ASP A 116 22.06 -4.61 2.45
N LYS A 117 21.87 -5.79 1.84
CA LYS A 117 22.85 -6.41 0.94
C LYS A 117 23.12 -5.56 -0.31
N ARG A 118 22.08 -4.98 -0.88
CA ARG A 118 22.19 -4.12 -2.06
C ARG A 118 22.89 -2.80 -1.74
N ALA A 119 22.61 -2.21 -0.58
CA ALA A 119 23.30 -1.00 -0.09
C ALA A 119 24.78 -1.28 0.17
N ALA A 120 25.14 -2.39 0.81
CA ALA A 120 26.52 -2.80 1.06
C ALA A 120 27.30 -3.02 -0.26
N LYS A 121 26.67 -3.62 -1.28
CA LYS A 121 27.30 -3.82 -2.60
C LYS A 121 27.59 -2.53 -3.32
N LEU A 122 26.67 -1.56 -3.28
CA LEU A 122 26.85 -0.23 -3.87
C LEU A 122 27.95 0.57 -3.21
N GLN A 123 28.19 0.38 -1.90
CA GLN A 123 29.30 1.02 -1.19
C GLN A 123 30.64 0.41 -1.54
N SER A 124 30.72 -0.90 -1.77
CA SER A 124 31.95 -1.57 -2.18
C SER A 124 32.38 -1.21 -3.61
N GLU A 125 31.42 -0.95 -4.53
CA GLU A 125 31.72 -0.52 -5.90
C GLU A 125 32.18 0.95 -5.99
N LYS A 126 31.84 1.79 -5.02
CA LYS A 126 32.33 3.19 -4.94
C LYS A 126 33.70 3.32 -4.29
N ALA A 127 34.21 2.30 -3.64
CA ALA A 127 35.51 2.27 -2.96
C ALA A 127 36.65 1.69 -3.84
N SER A 128 36.34 1.30 -5.06
CA SER A 128 37.29 0.91 -6.12
C SER A 128 37.30 2.01 -7.18
#